data_ff8d322bfc99f1d07e4e7d66b322daa7
#
_entry.id   ff8d322bfc99f1d07e4e7d66b322daa7
#
_cell.length_a   1.000
_cell.length_b   1.000
_cell.length_c   1.000
_cell.angle_alpha   90.00
_cell.angle_beta   90.00
_cell.angle_gamma   90.00
#
_symmetry.space_group_name_H-M   'P 1'
#
loop_
_entity.id
_entity.type
_entity.pdbx_description
1 polymer ?
#
loop_
_entity_poly.entity_id
_entity_poly.type
_entity_poly.pdbx_seq_one_letter_code
_entity_poly.pdbx_strand_id
1 'polypeptide(L)'
;MKKAMKRLLAATSAGAVLCGSLALSSLLGSSTTLTASAATDSVADQTKVGTLGIAGGGFVSGIITGKNVMYARTDVGGAYKYNYDTGNWDQMLDDLNDSERGFLSVDAMCIDPTDDDTIYLLCGCAYFSDAKTEIFRSRDGGKTFDRIDVTDLIQVHGNGEGRQFGEAISVDPDNPNIIYCGGDVASGDSALIMSKDGGDTWEAVKGYDDLGLFKNSIKWPTWTEHMARALTDAEYYHQNGVSIVHVQDGKVYVGTTIQGENSLVVADVGSDDFQPLSKDLPTNSYPSRINVDADGNLLISYCGSITFSGGGALYK
;
A
#
# COMPACT_ATOMS: atom_id res chain seq x y z
N MET A 1 -8.55 21.32 -20.86
CA MET A 1 -7.75 21.01 -19.65
C MET A 1 -8.12 19.66 -19.02
N LYS A 2 -9.37 19.39 -18.60
CA LYS A 2 -9.78 18.15 -17.92
C LYS A 2 -9.47 16.82 -18.67
N LYS A 3 -9.54 16.78 -20.00
CA LYS A 3 -9.24 15.58 -20.81
C LYS A 3 -7.72 15.29 -20.96
N ALA A 4 -6.88 16.31 -20.90
CA ALA A 4 -5.43 16.16 -20.98
C ALA A 4 -4.85 15.64 -19.66
N MET A 5 -5.42 16.07 -18.53
CA MET A 5 -5.00 15.65 -17.19
C MET A 5 -5.30 14.17 -16.90
N LYS A 6 -6.47 13.66 -17.35
CA LYS A 6 -6.79 12.21 -17.24
C LYS A 6 -5.84 11.31 -18.04
N ARG A 7 -5.28 11.81 -19.16
CA ARG A 7 -4.32 11.06 -19.97
C ARG A 7 -2.90 11.09 -19.38
N LEU A 8 -2.55 12.15 -18.67
CA LEU A 8 -1.25 12.29 -18.02
C LEU A 8 -1.14 11.35 -16.79
N LEU A 9 -2.21 11.24 -16.01
CA LEU A 9 -2.26 10.35 -14.84
C LEU A 9 -2.22 8.86 -15.22
N ALA A 10 -2.83 8.46 -16.33
CA ALA A 10 -2.74 7.07 -16.83
C ALA A 10 -1.33 6.71 -17.35
N ALA A 11 -0.54 7.70 -17.81
CA ALA A 11 0.81 7.46 -18.29
C ALA A 11 1.85 7.37 -17.17
N THR A 12 1.64 8.03 -16.03
CA THR A 12 2.58 7.99 -14.90
C THR A 12 2.50 6.70 -14.10
N SER A 13 1.32 6.07 -14.02
CA SER A 13 1.20 4.75 -13.36
C SER A 13 1.82 3.61 -14.17
N ALA A 14 1.86 3.70 -15.50
CA ALA A 14 2.52 2.72 -16.35
C ALA A 14 4.05 2.91 -16.43
N GLY A 15 4.55 4.13 -16.21
CA GLY A 15 5.99 4.45 -16.30
C GLY A 15 6.83 3.96 -15.13
N ALA A 16 6.24 3.82 -13.94
CA ALA A 16 6.97 3.39 -12.75
C ALA A 16 7.31 1.88 -12.72
N VAL A 17 6.61 1.07 -13.51
CA VAL A 17 6.84 -0.40 -13.58
C VAL A 17 7.98 -0.78 -14.54
N LEU A 18 8.40 0.11 -15.44
CA LEU A 18 9.38 -0.23 -16.51
C LEU A 18 10.85 0.09 -16.19
N CYS A 19 11.15 0.74 -15.06
CA CYS A 19 12.55 1.09 -14.74
C CYS A 19 13.33 0.07 -13.91
N GLY A 20 12.73 -1.05 -13.50
CA GLY A 20 13.37 -2.06 -12.66
C GLY A 20 14.05 -3.23 -13.36
N SER A 21 13.94 -3.39 -14.68
CA SER A 21 14.34 -4.65 -15.36
C SER A 21 15.45 -4.55 -16.42
N LEU A 22 16.25 -3.47 -16.44
CA LEU A 22 17.28 -3.27 -17.48
C LEU A 22 18.74 -3.42 -17.02
N ALA A 23 19.01 -4.13 -15.95
CA ALA A 23 20.38 -4.33 -15.49
C ALA A 23 20.71 -5.78 -15.13
N LEU A 24 20.41 -6.76 -15.99
CA LEU A 24 21.14 -8.05 -15.98
C LEU A 24 20.90 -8.85 -17.27
N SER A 25 21.54 -8.49 -18.38
CA SER A 25 21.71 -9.42 -19.49
C SER A 25 22.93 -9.05 -20.35
N SER A 26 24.10 -9.08 -19.72
CA SER A 26 25.38 -9.04 -20.43
C SER A 26 26.16 -10.32 -20.20
N LEU A 27 25.59 -11.47 -20.54
CA LEU A 27 26.34 -12.73 -20.68
C LEU A 27 25.49 -13.72 -21.47
N LEU A 28 25.35 -13.49 -22.77
CA LEU A 28 25.25 -14.50 -23.83
C LEU A 28 24.88 -13.75 -25.13
N GLY A 29 25.78 -13.79 -26.08
CA GLY A 29 25.67 -13.04 -27.31
C GLY A 29 24.45 -13.39 -28.14
N SER A 30 23.59 -12.41 -28.32
CA SER A 30 22.76 -12.12 -29.47
C SER A 30 22.11 -10.78 -29.24
N SER A 31 22.63 -9.73 -29.88
CA SER A 31 22.04 -8.41 -29.86
C SER A 31 20.74 -8.42 -30.65
N THR A 32 19.63 -8.66 -29.98
CA THR A 32 18.35 -8.17 -30.48
C THR A 32 18.16 -6.78 -29.89
N THR A 33 18.52 -5.78 -30.65
CA THR A 33 18.11 -4.40 -30.43
C THR A 33 16.58 -4.40 -30.50
N LEU A 34 15.92 -4.32 -29.33
CA LEU A 34 14.55 -3.90 -29.26
C LEU A 34 14.53 -2.42 -29.63
N THR A 35 14.42 -2.13 -30.91
CA THR A 35 13.99 -0.82 -31.38
C THR A 35 12.54 -0.67 -30.96
N ALA A 36 12.30 0.04 -29.85
CA ALA A 36 11.00 0.60 -29.62
C ALA A 36 10.73 1.53 -30.80
N SER A 37 9.88 1.08 -31.73
CA SER A 37 9.40 1.94 -32.79
C SER A 37 8.63 3.07 -32.11
N ALA A 38 9.17 4.28 -32.24
CA ALA A 38 8.50 5.47 -31.76
C ALA A 38 7.13 5.56 -32.45
N ALA A 39 6.09 5.28 -31.71
CA ALA A 39 4.76 5.62 -32.14
C ALA A 39 4.65 7.15 -32.11
N THR A 40 4.66 7.71 -33.29
CA THR A 40 4.31 9.08 -33.67
C THR A 40 4.62 10.22 -32.68
N ASP A 41 5.39 11.16 -33.14
CA ASP A 41 5.90 12.40 -32.53
C ASP A 41 4.93 13.23 -31.67
N SER A 42 3.63 12.90 -31.64
CA SER A 42 2.61 13.71 -30.97
C SER A 42 2.45 13.49 -29.46
N VAL A 43 2.97 12.38 -28.91
CA VAL A 43 2.89 12.09 -27.46
C VAL A 43 4.19 12.44 -26.76
N ALA A 44 5.33 12.19 -27.38
CA ALA A 44 6.64 12.51 -26.81
C ALA A 44 6.86 14.02 -26.63
N ASP A 45 6.35 14.84 -27.55
CA ASP A 45 6.46 16.31 -27.50
C ASP A 45 5.61 16.96 -26.39
N GLN A 46 4.66 16.23 -25.78
CA GLN A 46 3.78 16.72 -24.72
C GLN A 46 4.15 16.19 -23.33
N THR A 47 5.09 15.27 -23.26
CA THR A 47 5.50 14.67 -21.98
C THR A 47 6.70 15.40 -21.42
N LYS A 48 6.49 16.18 -20.36
CA LYS A 48 7.58 16.77 -19.58
C LYS A 48 7.93 15.82 -18.44
N VAL A 49 9.18 15.41 -18.39
CA VAL A 49 9.74 14.68 -17.24
C VAL A 49 10.47 15.68 -16.36
N GLY A 50 10.10 15.74 -15.10
CA GLY A 50 10.73 16.63 -14.12
C GLY A 50 10.82 15.93 -12.76
N THR A 51 11.68 16.42 -11.91
CA THR A 51 11.74 16.00 -10.51
C THR A 51 10.63 16.69 -9.73
N LEU A 52 9.88 15.91 -8.96
CA LEU A 52 8.97 16.41 -7.94
C LEU A 52 9.76 16.45 -6.62
N GLY A 53 10.14 17.66 -6.17
CA GLY A 53 10.90 17.81 -4.93
C GLY A 53 10.02 17.51 -3.72
N ILE A 54 10.25 16.40 -3.04
CA ILE A 54 9.74 16.16 -1.69
C ILE A 54 10.86 16.57 -0.74
N ALA A 55 10.62 17.63 0.05
CA ALA A 55 11.54 18.09 1.08
C ALA A 55 11.26 17.33 2.36
N GLY A 56 11.90 16.21 2.58
CA GLY A 56 11.71 15.40 3.78
C GLY A 56 12.60 14.18 3.78
N GLY A 57 12.55 13.42 4.85
CA GLY A 57 13.29 12.18 5.00
C GLY A 57 12.49 10.97 4.50
N GLY A 58 13.21 9.90 4.22
CA GLY A 58 12.62 8.60 3.94
C GLY A 58 12.50 8.24 2.47
N PHE A 59 12.05 7.03 2.25
CA PHE A 59 11.76 6.45 0.94
C PHE A 59 10.28 6.67 0.61
N VAL A 60 9.97 7.22 -0.56
CA VAL A 60 8.59 7.34 -1.04
C VAL A 60 8.08 5.94 -1.37
N SER A 61 7.22 5.42 -0.53
CA SER A 61 6.72 4.04 -0.61
C SER A 61 5.41 3.92 -1.37
N GLY A 62 4.62 5.00 -1.47
CA GLY A 62 3.37 5.02 -2.23
C GLY A 62 2.97 6.41 -2.70
N ILE A 63 2.24 6.46 -3.81
CA ILE A 63 1.58 7.67 -4.33
C ILE A 63 0.16 7.27 -4.70
N ILE A 64 -0.82 8.00 -4.19
CA ILE A 64 -2.23 7.84 -4.54
C ILE A 64 -2.81 9.12 -5.10
N THR A 65 -3.84 8.98 -5.91
CA THR A 65 -4.47 10.12 -6.60
C THR A 65 -5.98 10.05 -6.47
N GLY A 66 -6.59 11.16 -6.07
CA GLY A 66 -8.02 11.39 -6.17
C GLY A 66 -8.39 12.11 -7.48
N LYS A 67 -9.55 12.74 -7.50
CA LYS A 67 -10.02 13.48 -8.69
C LYS A 67 -9.17 14.71 -8.99
N ASN A 68 -8.77 15.44 -7.94
CA ASN A 68 -8.03 16.70 -8.05
C ASN A 68 -6.86 16.79 -7.06
N VAL A 69 -6.52 15.71 -6.39
CA VAL A 69 -5.48 15.64 -5.35
C VAL A 69 -4.50 14.53 -5.65
N MET A 70 -3.31 14.67 -5.10
CA MET A 70 -2.28 13.63 -5.12
C MET A 70 -1.57 13.66 -3.77
N TYR A 71 -1.40 12.48 -3.18
CA TYR A 71 -0.71 12.29 -1.92
C TYR A 71 0.43 11.29 -2.07
N ALA A 72 1.47 11.47 -1.26
CA ALA A 72 2.60 10.55 -1.17
C ALA A 72 2.81 10.13 0.27
N ARG A 73 3.18 8.88 0.49
CA ARG A 73 3.60 8.35 1.79
C ARG A 73 5.06 7.94 1.77
N THR A 74 5.68 8.02 2.94
CA THR A 74 7.06 7.62 3.12
C THR A 74 7.21 6.66 4.29
N ASP A 75 8.33 5.95 4.32
CA ASP A 75 8.65 4.98 5.36
C ASP A 75 9.06 5.61 6.72
N VAL A 76 9.56 6.85 6.73
CA VAL A 76 10.00 7.53 7.96
C VAL A 76 9.80 9.05 7.95
N GLY A 77 9.24 9.62 6.91
CA GLY A 77 9.10 11.08 6.73
C GLY A 77 7.65 11.56 6.71
N GLY A 78 6.68 10.71 7.04
CA GLY A 78 5.27 11.06 7.07
C GLY A 78 4.59 10.99 5.71
N ALA A 79 3.54 11.75 5.56
CA ALA A 79 2.75 11.88 4.33
C ALA A 79 2.79 13.31 3.80
N TYR A 80 2.56 13.44 2.49
CA TYR A 80 2.66 14.70 1.77
C TYR A 80 1.48 14.87 0.81
N LYS A 81 1.00 16.09 0.67
CA LYS A 81 0.03 16.51 -0.34
C LYS A 81 0.72 17.31 -1.43
N TYR A 82 0.45 16.98 -2.69
CA TYR A 82 0.98 17.76 -3.80
C TYR A 82 0.21 19.08 -3.96
N ASN A 83 0.93 20.17 -3.96
CA ASN A 83 0.40 21.51 -4.16
C ASN A 83 0.56 21.89 -5.65
N TYR A 84 -0.55 21.88 -6.38
CA TYR A 84 -0.56 22.18 -7.81
C TYR A 84 -0.26 23.63 -8.15
N ASP A 85 -0.43 24.57 -7.20
CA ASP A 85 -0.15 25.99 -7.40
C ASP A 85 1.34 26.29 -7.32
N THR A 86 2.04 25.65 -6.40
CA THR A 86 3.48 25.82 -6.18
C THR A 86 4.35 24.78 -6.86
N GLY A 87 3.78 23.64 -7.23
CA GLY A 87 4.53 22.51 -7.77
C GLY A 87 5.36 21.74 -6.72
N ASN A 88 5.11 21.96 -5.44
CA ASN A 88 5.81 21.34 -4.32
C ASN A 88 4.93 20.34 -3.58
N TRP A 89 5.55 19.62 -2.66
CA TRP A 89 4.87 18.73 -1.73
C TRP A 89 4.80 19.40 -0.35
N ASP A 90 3.59 19.52 0.18
CA ASP A 90 3.33 20.04 1.52
C ASP A 90 3.25 18.86 2.50
N GLN A 91 4.03 18.90 3.58
CA GLN A 91 4.00 17.89 4.63
C GLN A 91 2.70 17.96 5.44
N MET A 92 2.18 16.78 5.84
CA MET A 92 0.88 16.70 6.50
C MET A 92 0.98 16.34 7.99
N LEU A 93 2.10 15.77 8.44
CA LEU A 93 2.30 15.26 9.81
C LEU A 93 3.43 16.00 10.53
N ASP A 94 3.57 17.30 10.29
CA ASP A 94 4.61 18.13 10.89
C ASP A 94 4.33 18.56 12.34
N ASP A 95 3.11 18.34 12.83
CA ASP A 95 2.71 18.60 14.24
C ASP A 95 3.17 17.48 15.21
N LEU A 96 3.66 16.35 14.70
CA LEU A 96 4.11 15.23 15.53
C LEU A 96 5.42 15.57 16.24
N ASN A 97 5.49 15.27 17.54
CA ASN A 97 6.70 15.47 18.34
C ASN A 97 7.66 14.26 18.29
N ASP A 98 8.85 14.40 18.86
CA ASP A 98 9.90 13.37 18.83
C ASP A 98 9.47 12.01 19.41
N SER A 99 8.58 11.98 20.39
CA SER A 99 8.08 10.73 20.98
C SER A 99 7.08 10.02 20.06
N GLU A 100 6.52 10.73 19.08
CA GLU A 100 5.54 10.24 18.11
C GLU A 100 6.15 9.91 16.74
N ARG A 101 7.47 10.00 16.62
CA ARG A 101 8.17 9.79 15.33
C ARG A 101 7.88 8.46 14.65
N GLY A 102 7.43 7.44 15.37
CA GLY A 102 7.02 6.16 14.79
C GLY A 102 5.79 6.28 13.88
N PHE A 103 4.94 7.28 14.09
CA PHE A 103 3.80 7.56 13.22
C PHE A 103 4.17 8.28 11.92
N LEU A 104 5.41 8.77 11.79
CA LEU A 104 5.94 9.22 10.50
C LEU A 104 6.22 8.06 9.54
N SER A 105 6.14 6.83 10.01
CA SER A 105 6.14 5.62 9.18
C SER A 105 4.71 5.34 8.72
N VAL A 106 4.39 5.75 7.48
CA VAL A 106 3.06 5.57 6.88
C VAL A 106 3.06 4.32 6.03
N ASP A 107 2.41 3.28 6.55
CA ASP A 107 2.39 1.95 5.93
C ASP A 107 1.47 1.90 4.72
N ALA A 108 0.28 2.50 4.84
CA ALA A 108 -0.69 2.58 3.77
C ALA A 108 -1.51 3.88 3.86
N MET A 109 -2.16 4.24 2.76
CA MET A 109 -3.10 5.37 2.72
C MET A 109 -4.19 5.16 1.67
N CYS A 110 -5.34 5.76 1.90
CA CYS A 110 -6.40 5.83 0.89
C CYS A 110 -7.13 7.17 0.94
N ILE A 111 -7.80 7.48 -0.16
CA ILE A 111 -8.69 8.63 -0.31
C ILE A 111 -10.11 8.06 -0.40
N ASP A 112 -11.07 8.70 0.25
CA ASP A 112 -12.47 8.41 0.01
C ASP A 112 -12.79 8.68 -1.48
N PRO A 113 -13.24 7.68 -2.25
CA PRO A 113 -13.49 7.85 -3.68
C PRO A 113 -14.60 8.85 -4.00
N THR A 114 -15.40 9.23 -3.00
CA THR A 114 -16.49 10.22 -3.12
C THR A 114 -16.08 11.63 -2.69
N ASP A 115 -15.00 11.76 -1.88
CA ASP A 115 -14.55 13.02 -1.29
C ASP A 115 -13.02 13.12 -1.24
N ASP A 116 -12.41 13.95 -2.09
CA ASP A 116 -10.97 14.18 -2.15
C ASP A 116 -10.36 14.78 -0.86
N ASP A 117 -11.17 15.34 0.02
CA ASP A 117 -10.72 15.91 1.30
C ASP A 117 -10.74 14.90 2.45
N THR A 118 -11.38 13.75 2.27
CA THR A 118 -11.38 12.66 3.26
C THR A 118 -10.30 11.64 2.92
N ILE A 119 -9.31 11.49 3.81
CA ILE A 119 -8.18 10.57 3.65
C ILE A 119 -7.91 9.80 4.95
N TYR A 120 -7.35 8.63 4.79
CA TYR A 120 -6.93 7.75 5.87
C TYR A 120 -5.46 7.39 5.70
N LEU A 121 -4.68 7.50 6.76
CA LEU A 121 -3.29 7.08 6.82
C LEU A 121 -3.16 6.00 7.90
N LEU A 122 -2.63 4.85 7.53
CA LEU A 122 -2.26 3.79 8.48
C LEU A 122 -0.83 4.05 8.93
N CYS A 123 -0.67 4.47 10.17
CA CYS A 123 0.59 4.97 10.71
C CYS A 123 1.10 4.07 11.82
N GLY A 124 2.38 3.75 11.79
CA GLY A 124 3.04 3.06 12.87
C GLY A 124 4.33 2.39 12.44
N CYS A 125 5.20 2.23 13.44
CA CYS A 125 6.36 1.37 13.35
C CYS A 125 6.48 0.68 14.70
N ALA A 126 6.16 -0.61 14.77
CA ALA A 126 5.92 -1.32 16.02
C ALA A 126 7.09 -1.32 17.03
N TYR A 127 8.31 -1.00 16.62
CA TYR A 127 9.44 -0.84 17.50
C TYR A 127 9.77 0.63 17.86
N PHE A 128 8.96 1.58 17.39
CA PHE A 128 8.96 2.97 17.82
C PHE A 128 7.56 3.32 18.37
N SER A 129 7.38 4.52 18.91
CA SER A 129 6.08 5.01 19.41
C SER A 129 5.38 4.04 20.36
N ASP A 130 6.15 3.37 21.23
CA ASP A 130 5.65 2.35 22.16
C ASP A 130 4.91 1.18 21.47
N ALA A 131 5.29 0.87 20.23
CA ALA A 131 4.71 -0.17 19.40
C ALA A 131 3.23 0.08 19.03
N LYS A 132 2.82 1.34 18.93
CA LYS A 132 1.45 1.69 18.56
C LYS A 132 1.24 1.72 17.06
N THR A 133 0.00 1.39 16.68
CA THR A 133 -0.55 1.54 15.33
C THR A 133 -1.81 2.37 15.40
N GLU A 134 -1.87 3.45 14.64
CA GLU A 134 -3.01 4.34 14.59
C GLU A 134 -3.45 4.60 13.15
N ILE A 135 -4.74 4.77 12.96
CA ILE A 135 -5.30 5.29 11.72
C ILE A 135 -5.54 6.79 11.92
N PHE A 136 -4.87 7.59 11.09
CA PHE A 136 -5.03 9.03 11.05
C PHE A 136 -6.04 9.35 9.96
N ARG A 137 -7.21 9.87 10.35
CA ARG A 137 -8.28 10.27 9.44
C ARG A 137 -8.36 11.78 9.35
N SER A 138 -8.28 12.32 8.14
CA SER A 138 -8.57 13.73 7.85
C SER A 138 -9.87 13.85 7.05
N ARG A 139 -10.61 14.93 7.30
CA ARG A 139 -11.79 15.34 6.52
C ARG A 139 -11.63 16.75 5.92
N ASP A 140 -10.43 17.29 5.93
CA ASP A 140 -10.09 18.64 5.47
C ASP A 140 -8.86 18.66 4.54
N GLY A 141 -8.61 17.55 3.88
CA GLY A 141 -7.53 17.41 2.93
C GLY A 141 -6.15 17.34 3.57
N GLY A 142 -6.05 16.77 4.76
CA GLY A 142 -4.79 16.53 5.46
C GLY A 142 -4.29 17.69 6.31
N LYS A 143 -5.15 18.64 6.67
CA LYS A 143 -4.78 19.76 7.54
C LYS A 143 -4.88 19.40 9.01
N THR A 144 -5.90 18.60 9.36
CA THR A 144 -6.10 18.08 10.72
C THR A 144 -6.43 16.59 10.67
N PHE A 145 -6.15 15.88 11.75
CA PHE A 145 -6.36 14.44 11.84
C PHE A 145 -7.06 14.05 13.15
N ASP A 146 -8.13 13.25 13.02
CA ASP A 146 -8.59 12.37 14.08
C ASP A 146 -7.66 11.17 14.15
N ARG A 147 -7.26 10.73 15.34
CA ARG A 147 -6.35 9.60 15.55
C ARG A 147 -7.08 8.47 16.24
N ILE A 148 -7.10 7.31 15.60
CA ILE A 148 -7.81 6.11 16.06
C ILE A 148 -6.77 5.04 16.37
N ASP A 149 -6.61 4.69 17.65
CA ASP A 149 -5.70 3.63 18.09
C ASP A 149 -6.30 2.25 17.75
N VAL A 150 -5.62 1.49 16.90
CA VAL A 150 -6.00 0.14 16.48
C VAL A 150 -4.94 -0.91 16.89
N THR A 151 -4.06 -0.55 17.81
CA THR A 151 -2.92 -1.38 18.25
C THR A 151 -3.35 -2.76 18.76
N ASP A 152 -4.50 -2.84 19.42
CA ASP A 152 -5.01 -4.11 19.94
C ASP A 152 -5.60 -5.03 18.85
N LEU A 153 -5.80 -4.51 17.65
CA LEU A 153 -6.35 -5.25 16.52
C LEU A 153 -5.27 -5.65 15.52
N ILE A 154 -4.50 -4.67 15.02
CA ILE A 154 -3.42 -4.88 14.05
C ILE A 154 -2.18 -4.09 14.44
N GLN A 155 -1.04 -4.48 13.90
CA GLN A 155 0.19 -3.70 13.95
C GLN A 155 0.74 -3.49 12.55
N VAL A 156 1.52 -2.42 12.36
CA VAL A 156 2.16 -2.13 11.09
C VAL A 156 3.61 -1.70 11.26
N HIS A 157 4.33 -1.79 10.17
CA HIS A 157 5.73 -1.43 10.06
C HIS A 157 5.98 -0.60 8.81
N GLY A 158 5.51 0.63 8.78
CA GLY A 158 5.70 1.51 7.63
C GLY A 158 7.16 1.67 7.18
N ASN A 159 8.13 1.32 8.02
CA ASN A 159 9.55 1.23 7.68
C ASN A 159 10.06 -0.23 7.61
N GLY A 160 9.18 -1.20 7.42
CA GLY A 160 9.55 -2.60 7.35
C GLY A 160 9.83 -3.11 5.93
N GLU A 161 10.12 -4.41 5.85
CA GLU A 161 10.10 -5.12 4.58
C GLU A 161 8.68 -5.10 4.02
N GLY A 162 8.52 -4.96 2.71
CA GLY A 162 7.20 -4.84 2.11
C GLY A 162 6.59 -3.42 2.15
N ARG A 163 7.24 -2.41 2.76
CA ARG A 163 6.76 -1.01 2.79
C ARG A 163 6.41 -0.42 1.42
N GLN A 164 6.93 -0.99 0.35
CA GLN A 164 6.68 -0.62 -1.03
C GLN A 164 5.56 -1.43 -1.69
N PHE A 165 4.87 -2.33 -0.97
CA PHE A 165 3.65 -2.97 -1.46
C PHE A 165 2.54 -1.95 -1.69
N GLY A 166 1.39 -2.41 -2.16
CA GLY A 166 0.22 -1.58 -2.39
C GLY A 166 -0.34 -0.96 -1.11
N GLU A 167 -1.51 -0.41 -1.24
CA GLU A 167 -2.17 0.17 -0.07
C GLU A 167 -2.95 -0.93 0.67
N ALA A 168 -2.66 -1.09 1.96
CA ALA A 168 -3.35 -2.05 2.81
C ALA A 168 -4.60 -1.45 3.49
N ILE A 169 -5.14 -0.37 2.95
CA ILE A 169 -6.37 0.27 3.40
C ILE A 169 -7.19 0.72 2.19
N SER A 170 -8.50 0.49 2.22
CA SER A 170 -9.40 0.83 1.11
C SER A 170 -10.80 1.16 1.60
N VAL A 171 -11.37 2.25 1.07
CA VAL A 171 -12.75 2.66 1.29
C VAL A 171 -13.63 2.03 0.21
N ASP A 172 -14.80 1.54 0.58
CA ASP A 172 -15.81 1.04 -0.36
C ASP A 172 -16.38 2.22 -1.18
N PRO A 173 -16.22 2.24 -2.51
CA PRO A 173 -16.72 3.32 -3.34
C PRO A 173 -18.24 3.43 -3.38
N ASP A 174 -18.98 2.36 -3.06
CA ASP A 174 -20.44 2.33 -3.04
C ASP A 174 -20.99 2.74 -1.67
N ASN A 175 -20.21 2.56 -0.60
CA ASN A 175 -20.56 2.97 0.76
C ASN A 175 -19.33 3.42 1.56
N PRO A 176 -18.99 4.72 1.56
CA PRO A 176 -17.78 5.23 2.22
C PRO A 176 -17.72 5.02 3.75
N ASN A 177 -18.80 4.57 4.37
CA ASN A 177 -18.76 4.16 5.78
C ASN A 177 -18.05 2.81 5.99
N ILE A 178 -17.92 1.99 4.91
CA ILE A 178 -17.23 0.70 4.97
C ILE A 178 -15.79 0.89 4.53
N ILE A 179 -14.87 0.53 5.41
CA ILE A 179 -13.44 0.64 5.19
C ILE A 179 -12.78 -0.64 5.66
N TYR A 180 -11.92 -1.22 4.83
CA TYR A 180 -11.08 -2.35 5.22
C TYR A 180 -9.64 -1.89 5.37
N CYS A 181 -8.97 -2.39 6.40
CA CYS A 181 -7.58 -2.09 6.69
C CYS A 181 -6.85 -3.35 7.14
N GLY A 182 -5.69 -3.59 6.58
CA GLY A 182 -4.85 -4.74 6.90
C GLY A 182 -3.51 -4.35 7.48
N GLY A 183 -2.93 -5.24 8.23
CA GLY A 183 -1.61 -5.08 8.82
C GLY A 183 -1.03 -6.43 9.22
N ASP A 184 -0.03 -6.41 10.07
CA ASP A 184 0.50 -7.60 10.71
C ASP A 184 -0.41 -8.05 11.86
N VAL A 185 -0.33 -9.31 12.22
CA VAL A 185 -1.06 -9.84 13.37
C VAL A 185 -0.53 -9.23 14.67
N ALA A 186 -1.43 -8.60 15.41
CA ALA A 186 -1.14 -7.99 16.70
C ALA A 186 -1.60 -8.87 17.87
N SER A 187 -1.75 -8.26 19.03
CA SER A 187 -2.22 -8.95 20.24
C SER A 187 -3.65 -9.47 20.15
N GLY A 188 -4.44 -8.91 19.23
CA GLY A 188 -5.82 -9.32 18.99
C GLY A 188 -6.00 -10.50 18.05
N ASP A 189 -4.92 -11.01 17.47
CA ASP A 189 -4.91 -12.12 16.52
C ASP A 189 -5.63 -11.84 15.20
N SER A 190 -5.83 -10.57 14.81
CA SER A 190 -6.37 -10.21 13.49
C SER A 190 -5.31 -9.61 12.58
N ALA A 191 -5.45 -9.84 11.27
CA ALA A 191 -4.64 -9.20 10.26
C ALA A 191 -5.46 -8.26 9.35
N LEU A 192 -6.78 -8.43 9.33
CA LEU A 192 -7.71 -7.60 8.59
C LEU A 192 -8.78 -7.07 9.54
N ILE A 193 -8.98 -5.76 9.52
CA ILE A 193 -10.01 -5.07 10.29
C ILE A 193 -10.94 -4.29 9.37
N MET A 194 -12.15 -4.02 9.84
CA MET A 194 -13.16 -3.29 9.09
C MET A 194 -13.82 -2.24 9.97
N SER A 195 -14.11 -1.08 9.39
CA SER A 195 -15.04 -0.08 9.92
C SER A 195 -16.35 -0.12 9.14
N LYS A 196 -17.44 0.22 9.82
CA LYS A 196 -18.80 0.36 9.25
C LYS A 196 -19.39 1.75 9.47
N ASP A 197 -18.61 2.66 10.02
CA ASP A 197 -19.03 3.99 10.45
C ASP A 197 -18.07 5.11 10.01
N GLY A 198 -17.39 4.90 8.87
CA GLY A 198 -16.46 5.89 8.32
C GLY A 198 -15.17 6.03 9.13
N GLY A 199 -14.75 4.96 9.79
CA GLY A 199 -13.49 4.89 10.52
C GLY A 199 -13.59 5.33 11.98
N ASP A 200 -14.79 5.53 12.55
CA ASP A 200 -14.94 5.87 13.97
C ASP A 200 -14.63 4.66 14.86
N THR A 201 -15.09 3.47 14.47
CA THR A 201 -14.80 2.22 15.18
C THR A 201 -14.32 1.13 14.22
N TRP A 202 -13.55 0.18 14.75
CA TRP A 202 -12.95 -0.89 13.98
C TRP A 202 -13.14 -2.25 14.67
N GLU A 203 -13.34 -3.28 13.88
CA GLU A 203 -13.49 -4.66 14.35
C GLU A 203 -12.72 -5.64 13.46
N ALA A 204 -12.31 -6.77 14.04
CA ALA A 204 -11.64 -7.85 13.32
C ALA A 204 -12.57 -8.51 12.29
N VAL A 205 -12.07 -8.81 11.10
CA VAL A 205 -12.76 -9.58 10.06
C VAL A 205 -12.49 -11.07 10.29
N LYS A 206 -13.37 -11.72 11.06
CA LYS A 206 -13.18 -13.09 11.53
C LYS A 206 -13.03 -14.12 10.42
N GLY A 207 -13.79 -13.99 9.34
CA GLY A 207 -13.71 -14.91 8.22
C GLY A 207 -12.35 -14.89 7.53
N TYR A 208 -11.66 -13.75 7.53
CA TYR A 208 -10.28 -13.67 7.05
C TYR A 208 -9.30 -14.36 8.03
N ASP A 209 -9.46 -14.12 9.33
CA ASP A 209 -8.63 -14.75 10.36
C ASP A 209 -8.81 -16.27 10.39
N ASP A 210 -10.01 -16.77 10.09
CA ASP A 210 -10.35 -18.20 10.03
C ASP A 210 -9.62 -18.95 8.90
N LEU A 211 -9.08 -18.24 7.88
CA LEU A 211 -8.16 -18.83 6.89
C LEU A 211 -6.87 -19.36 7.54
N GLY A 212 -6.55 -18.87 8.73
CA GLY A 212 -5.42 -19.33 9.52
C GLY A 212 -4.06 -19.05 8.91
N LEU A 213 -3.94 -18.05 8.05
CA LEU A 213 -2.72 -17.69 7.35
C LEU A 213 -1.62 -17.25 8.32
N PHE A 214 -2.00 -16.64 9.44
CA PHE A 214 -1.08 -16.01 10.37
C PHE A 214 -0.92 -16.74 11.71
N LYS A 215 -1.28 -18.02 11.79
CA LYS A 215 -1.25 -18.80 13.05
C LYS A 215 0.10 -18.84 13.75
N ASN A 216 1.18 -18.65 13.01
CA ASN A 216 2.54 -18.67 13.53
C ASN A 216 3.20 -17.28 13.49
N SER A 217 2.43 -16.22 13.22
CA SER A 217 2.97 -14.87 13.19
C SER A 217 3.44 -14.43 14.56
N ILE A 218 4.56 -13.75 14.59
CA ILE A 218 5.19 -13.29 15.83
C ILE A 218 4.77 -11.84 16.05
N LYS A 219 4.26 -11.54 17.24
CA LYS A 219 4.02 -10.15 17.65
C LYS A 219 5.32 -9.35 17.59
N TRP A 220 5.20 -8.14 17.11
CA TRP A 220 6.31 -7.21 17.13
C TRP A 220 6.64 -6.82 18.58
N PRO A 221 7.83 -7.18 19.05
CA PRO A 221 8.26 -6.83 20.39
C PRO A 221 8.75 -5.38 20.43
N THR A 222 9.19 -4.97 21.60
CA THR A 222 10.00 -3.74 21.74
C THR A 222 11.21 -3.75 20.81
N TRP A 223 11.76 -2.56 20.50
CA TRP A 223 12.98 -2.45 19.67
C TRP A 223 14.12 -3.38 20.13
N THR A 224 14.32 -3.49 21.44
CA THR A 224 15.37 -4.35 22.00
C THR A 224 15.14 -5.83 21.69
N GLU A 225 13.90 -6.29 21.82
CA GLU A 225 13.52 -7.67 21.51
C GLU A 225 13.55 -7.94 20.01
N HIS A 226 13.13 -6.97 19.20
CA HIS A 226 13.22 -7.02 17.75
C HIS A 226 14.68 -7.23 17.32
N MET A 227 15.60 -6.39 17.78
CA MET A 227 17.02 -6.51 17.45
C MET A 227 17.65 -7.80 17.94
N ALA A 228 17.28 -8.28 19.11
CA ALA A 228 17.79 -9.54 19.64
C ALA A 228 17.34 -10.75 18.79
N ARG A 229 16.09 -10.78 18.35
CA ARG A 229 15.55 -11.86 17.51
C ARG A 229 16.05 -11.76 16.07
N ALA A 230 16.14 -10.57 15.51
CA ALA A 230 16.67 -10.32 14.19
C ALA A 230 18.09 -10.86 13.98
N LEU A 231 18.88 -10.94 15.05
CA LEU A 231 20.24 -11.50 15.04
C LEU A 231 20.26 -13.04 15.15
N THR A 232 19.19 -13.67 15.61
CA THR A 232 19.17 -15.10 15.98
C THR A 232 18.20 -15.95 15.16
N ASP A 233 17.21 -15.34 14.50
CA ASP A 233 16.13 -16.03 13.85
C ASP A 233 15.87 -15.46 12.44
N ALA A 234 16.30 -16.20 11.40
CA ALA A 234 16.16 -15.77 10.02
C ALA A 234 14.67 -15.71 9.57
N GLU A 235 13.78 -16.48 10.19
CA GLU A 235 12.34 -16.46 9.89
C GLU A 235 11.66 -15.23 10.49
N TYR A 236 12.28 -14.61 11.48
CA TYR A 236 11.75 -13.42 12.14
C TYR A 236 11.72 -12.17 11.26
N TYR A 237 12.54 -12.11 10.21
CA TYR A 237 12.55 -10.99 9.27
C TYR A 237 11.36 -10.97 8.30
N HIS A 238 10.60 -12.05 8.23
CA HIS A 238 9.45 -12.10 7.34
C HIS A 238 8.25 -11.47 8.04
N GLN A 239 7.94 -10.23 7.66
CA GLN A 239 6.68 -9.60 8.01
C GLN A 239 5.54 -10.39 7.34
N ASN A 240 4.82 -11.13 8.17
CA ASN A 240 3.64 -11.82 7.72
C ASN A 240 2.43 -10.92 8.00
N GLY A 241 1.80 -10.46 6.94
CA GLY A 241 0.68 -9.56 7.06
C GLY A 241 -0.06 -9.36 5.75
N VAL A 242 -0.98 -8.44 5.77
CA VAL A 242 -1.73 -8.00 4.60
C VAL A 242 -0.86 -7.04 3.80
N SER A 243 -0.67 -7.33 2.52
CA SER A 243 0.12 -6.49 1.61
C SER A 243 -0.73 -5.52 0.80
N ILE A 244 -1.99 -5.87 0.55
CA ILE A 244 -2.92 -5.08 -0.26
C ILE A 244 -4.34 -5.28 0.26
N VAL A 245 -5.11 -4.19 0.30
CA VAL A 245 -6.56 -4.21 0.40
C VAL A 245 -7.14 -3.36 -0.73
N HIS A 246 -8.11 -3.90 -1.45
CA HIS A 246 -8.81 -3.18 -2.51
C HIS A 246 -10.29 -3.50 -2.48
N VAL A 247 -11.14 -2.49 -2.50
CA VAL A 247 -12.60 -2.64 -2.54
C VAL A 247 -13.13 -2.08 -3.85
N GLN A 248 -13.85 -2.90 -4.59
CA GLN A 248 -14.48 -2.51 -5.86
C GLN A 248 -15.65 -3.42 -6.19
N ASP A 249 -16.72 -2.86 -6.76
CA ASP A 249 -17.89 -3.61 -7.27
C ASP A 249 -18.49 -4.57 -6.22
N GLY A 250 -18.62 -4.10 -4.97
CA GLY A 250 -19.17 -4.85 -3.85
C GLY A 250 -18.30 -6.01 -3.37
N LYS A 251 -17.02 -6.03 -3.74
CA LYS A 251 -16.05 -7.05 -3.31
C LYS A 251 -14.83 -6.44 -2.64
N VAL A 252 -14.29 -7.16 -1.66
CA VAL A 252 -13.00 -6.87 -1.03
C VAL A 252 -11.97 -7.90 -1.46
N TYR A 253 -10.84 -7.42 -1.97
CA TYR A 253 -9.68 -8.19 -2.39
C TYR A 253 -8.56 -7.97 -1.38
N VAL A 254 -8.00 -9.06 -0.85
CA VAL A 254 -6.98 -9.00 0.20
C VAL A 254 -5.77 -9.83 -0.21
N GLY A 255 -4.65 -9.16 -0.42
CA GLY A 255 -3.36 -9.79 -0.69
C GLY A 255 -2.51 -9.90 0.58
N THR A 256 -1.67 -10.90 0.65
CA THR A 256 -0.82 -11.21 1.80
C THR A 256 0.63 -11.45 1.41
N THR A 257 1.53 -11.25 2.36
CA THR A 257 2.95 -11.61 2.25
C THR A 257 3.22 -13.11 2.48
N ILE A 258 2.18 -13.95 2.48
CA ILE A 258 2.31 -15.40 2.57
C ILE A 258 2.10 -16.02 1.19
N GLN A 259 3.00 -16.93 0.81
CA GLN A 259 2.87 -17.69 -0.42
C GLN A 259 1.81 -18.79 -0.28
N GLY A 260 1.15 -19.15 -1.38
CA GLY A 260 0.16 -20.21 -1.43
C GLY A 260 -1.09 -19.83 -2.22
N GLU A 261 -2.08 -20.70 -2.23
CA GLU A 261 -3.35 -20.49 -2.95
C GLU A 261 -4.13 -19.29 -2.37
N ASN A 262 -3.99 -19.02 -1.07
CA ASN A 262 -4.63 -17.91 -0.36
C ASN A 262 -3.78 -16.63 -0.34
N SER A 263 -2.76 -16.50 -1.18
CA SER A 263 -1.95 -15.28 -1.24
C SER A 263 -2.76 -14.05 -1.68
N LEU A 264 -3.83 -14.26 -2.44
CA LEU A 264 -4.82 -13.24 -2.80
C LEU A 264 -6.22 -13.85 -2.74
N VAL A 265 -7.03 -13.34 -1.85
CA VAL A 265 -8.40 -13.80 -1.60
C VAL A 265 -9.42 -12.69 -1.90
N VAL A 266 -10.66 -13.09 -2.10
CA VAL A 266 -11.80 -12.19 -2.34
C VAL A 266 -13.02 -12.63 -1.54
N ALA A 267 -13.79 -11.66 -1.06
CA ALA A 267 -15.11 -11.86 -0.47
C ALA A 267 -16.08 -10.77 -0.95
N ASP A 268 -17.37 -10.98 -0.79
CA ASP A 268 -18.35 -9.89 -0.88
C ASP A 268 -18.17 -8.94 0.31
N VAL A 269 -18.36 -7.64 0.10
CA VAL A 269 -18.28 -6.64 1.17
C VAL A 269 -19.23 -7.00 2.31
N GLY A 270 -18.70 -7.06 3.54
CA GLY A 270 -19.44 -7.44 4.73
C GLY A 270 -19.63 -8.96 4.93
N SER A 271 -19.06 -9.79 4.04
CA SER A 271 -19.07 -11.25 4.18
C SER A 271 -17.83 -11.75 4.90
N ASP A 272 -17.98 -12.86 5.60
CA ASP A 272 -16.88 -13.63 6.21
C ASP A 272 -16.37 -14.78 5.30
N ASP A 273 -16.93 -14.96 4.10
CA ASP A 273 -16.59 -16.06 3.18
C ASP A 273 -15.48 -15.64 2.18
N PHE A 274 -14.23 -15.69 2.64
CA PHE A 274 -13.07 -15.41 1.82
C PHE A 274 -12.61 -16.65 1.04
N GLN A 275 -12.45 -16.50 -0.25
CA GLN A 275 -12.02 -17.55 -1.17
C GLN A 275 -10.80 -17.10 -1.99
N PRO A 276 -9.90 -18.00 -2.42
CA PRO A 276 -8.86 -17.66 -3.39
C PRO A 276 -9.45 -16.99 -4.63
N LEU A 277 -8.86 -15.88 -5.07
CA LEU A 277 -9.37 -15.11 -6.22
C LEU A 277 -9.37 -15.96 -7.51
N SER A 278 -8.31 -16.71 -7.77
CA SER A 278 -8.21 -17.61 -8.93
C SER A 278 -7.12 -18.66 -8.70
N LYS A 279 -7.35 -19.86 -9.25
CA LYS A 279 -6.36 -20.95 -9.27
C LYS A 279 -5.23 -20.72 -10.29
N ASP A 280 -5.41 -19.76 -11.21
CA ASP A 280 -4.44 -19.45 -12.26
C ASP A 280 -3.40 -18.42 -11.80
N LEU A 281 -3.58 -17.85 -10.59
CA LEU A 281 -2.63 -16.93 -10.00
C LEU A 281 -1.43 -17.66 -9.38
N PRO A 282 -0.25 -17.02 -9.35
CA PRO A 282 0.95 -17.66 -8.83
C PRO A 282 0.86 -17.94 -7.33
N THR A 283 1.28 -19.12 -6.91
CA THR A 283 1.31 -19.55 -5.50
C THR A 283 2.69 -19.43 -4.87
N ASN A 284 3.72 -19.07 -5.64
CA ASN A 284 5.12 -18.95 -5.22
C ASN A 284 5.67 -17.52 -5.29
N SER A 285 4.80 -16.55 -5.34
CA SER A 285 5.11 -15.13 -5.35
C SER A 285 4.05 -14.36 -4.55
N TYR A 286 4.30 -13.07 -4.35
CA TYR A 286 3.48 -12.22 -3.48
C TYR A 286 2.70 -11.21 -4.32
N PRO A 287 1.38 -11.07 -4.11
CA PRO A 287 0.62 -9.98 -4.68
C PRO A 287 1.16 -8.66 -4.10
N SER A 288 1.57 -7.74 -4.97
CA SER A 288 2.26 -6.54 -4.54
C SER A 288 1.45 -5.26 -4.72
N ARG A 289 0.67 -5.16 -5.79
CA ARG A 289 -0.23 -4.02 -6.02
C ARG A 289 -1.45 -4.42 -6.82
N ILE A 290 -2.57 -3.75 -6.56
CA ILE A 290 -3.76 -3.76 -7.39
C ILE A 290 -3.95 -2.35 -7.95
N ASN A 291 -4.18 -2.26 -9.25
CA ASN A 291 -4.60 -1.04 -9.94
C ASN A 291 -5.83 -1.38 -10.78
N VAL A 292 -6.57 -0.37 -11.17
CA VAL A 292 -7.77 -0.52 -12.01
C VAL A 292 -7.54 0.18 -13.34
N ASP A 293 -7.79 -0.51 -14.45
CA ASP A 293 -7.71 0.10 -15.77
C ASP A 293 -8.95 0.95 -16.09
N ALA A 294 -8.94 1.60 -17.24
CA ALA A 294 -10.05 2.47 -17.65
C ALA A 294 -11.38 1.74 -17.90
N ASP A 295 -11.32 0.43 -18.06
CA ASP A 295 -12.48 -0.44 -18.29
C ASP A 295 -12.97 -1.10 -16.99
N GLY A 296 -12.34 -0.81 -15.85
CA GLY A 296 -12.68 -1.35 -14.54
C GLY A 296 -12.01 -2.69 -14.21
N ASN A 297 -11.08 -3.19 -15.05
CA ASN A 297 -10.42 -4.45 -14.77
C ASN A 297 -9.29 -4.26 -13.76
N LEU A 298 -9.12 -5.25 -12.90
CA LEU A 298 -8.01 -5.29 -11.96
C LEU A 298 -6.70 -5.64 -12.67
N LEU A 299 -5.69 -4.84 -12.44
CA LEU A 299 -4.31 -5.09 -12.84
C LEU A 299 -3.51 -5.45 -11.59
N ILE A 300 -3.16 -6.73 -11.46
CA ILE A 300 -2.54 -7.28 -10.24
C ILE A 300 -1.08 -7.57 -10.53
N SER A 301 -0.17 -6.88 -9.85
CA SER A 301 1.25 -7.18 -9.93
C SER A 301 1.69 -8.14 -8.83
N TYR A 302 2.62 -9.03 -9.18
CA TYR A 302 3.25 -9.98 -8.28
C TYR A 302 4.75 -9.76 -8.25
N CYS A 303 5.38 -10.01 -7.12
CA CYS A 303 6.84 -10.02 -6.96
C CYS A 303 7.33 -11.35 -6.36
N GLY A 304 8.55 -11.74 -6.73
CA GLY A 304 9.13 -13.02 -6.28
C GLY A 304 9.66 -12.99 -4.85
N SER A 305 9.75 -11.82 -4.24
CA SER A 305 10.28 -11.62 -2.88
C SER A 305 9.66 -10.39 -2.25
N ILE A 306 9.46 -10.41 -0.96
CA ILE A 306 9.02 -9.24 -0.17
C ILE A 306 10.02 -8.08 -0.19
N THR A 307 11.28 -8.37 -0.52
CA THR A 307 12.35 -7.37 -0.70
C THR A 307 12.52 -6.93 -2.16
N PHE A 308 11.57 -7.31 -3.05
CA PHE A 308 11.58 -7.00 -4.48
C PHE A 308 12.81 -7.52 -5.26
N SER A 309 13.50 -8.51 -4.71
CA SER A 309 14.48 -9.30 -5.44
C SER A 309 13.79 -10.49 -6.10
N GLY A 310 14.01 -10.70 -7.38
CA GLY A 310 13.41 -11.81 -8.11
C GLY A 310 12.50 -11.38 -9.25
N GLY A 311 11.81 -12.33 -9.86
CA GLY A 311 10.90 -12.10 -10.96
C GLY A 311 9.61 -11.42 -10.54
N GLY A 312 8.95 -10.79 -11.50
CA GLY A 312 7.61 -10.21 -11.33
C GLY A 312 6.68 -10.64 -12.45
N ALA A 313 5.38 -10.50 -12.21
CA ALA A 313 4.34 -10.75 -13.20
C ALA A 313 3.20 -9.75 -13.03
N LEU A 314 2.45 -9.54 -14.12
CA LEU A 314 1.25 -8.72 -14.15
C LEU A 314 0.10 -9.56 -14.69
N TYR A 315 -1.01 -9.58 -13.98
CA TYR A 315 -2.24 -10.27 -14.33
C TYR A 315 -3.39 -9.27 -14.50
N LYS A 316 -4.33 -9.63 -15.37
CA LYS A 316 -5.55 -8.88 -15.62
C LYS A 316 -6.76 -9.80 -15.43
#